data_c15650aafced797228098300561cd198
#
_entry.id   c15650aafced797228098300561cd198
#
_cell.length_a   1.000
_cell.length_b   1.000
_cell.length_c   1.000
_cell.angle_alpha   90.00
_cell.angle_beta   90.00
_cell.angle_gamma   90.00
#
_symmetry.space_group_name_H-M   'P 1'
#
loop_
_entity.id
_entity.type
_entity.pdbx_description
1 polymer ?
#
loop_
_entity_poly.entity_id
_entity_poly.type
_entity_poly.pdbx_seq_one_letter_code
_entity_poly.pdbx_strand_id
1 'polypeptide(L)'
;MSFNENAERYLVLENLRKAVDVLENIPNFAKLIPEIRTNIVMAIPGAKSISDVAAVEGRITAVRGKPKAAGCIWFEASSHMARFLIERMKHDPDKRAAIDIKLSEEILSIVKDIATEKDLTVSYFEREKEPEEIRIIEGKTLIWAMEEAIKNAGGKTPEIIFDRGWIGKEETICIFGKDALEVVKIAIEIAEKLQY
;
A
#
# COMPACT_ATOMS: atom_id res chain seq x y z
N MET A 1 23.58 14.37 -3.67
CA MET A 1 22.68 13.78 -4.65
C MET A 1 23.24 13.98 -6.04
N SER A 2 23.30 12.90 -6.84
CA SER A 2 23.72 13.02 -8.24
C SER A 2 22.56 13.59 -9.09
N PHE A 3 22.87 14.09 -10.29
CA PHE A 3 21.86 14.58 -11.25
C PHE A 3 20.80 13.48 -11.57
N ASN A 4 21.24 12.22 -11.67
CA ASN A 4 20.40 11.08 -11.95
C ASN A 4 19.41 10.79 -10.79
N GLU A 5 19.87 10.89 -9.55
CA GLU A 5 19.06 10.69 -8.35
C GLU A 5 17.95 11.75 -8.22
N ASN A 6 18.24 13.01 -8.53
CA ASN A 6 17.23 14.06 -8.54
C ASN A 6 16.17 13.84 -9.62
N ALA A 7 16.55 13.32 -10.79
CA ALA A 7 15.61 12.98 -11.84
C ALA A 7 14.67 11.84 -11.43
N GLU A 8 15.19 10.78 -10.78
CA GLU A 8 14.38 9.67 -10.28
C GLU A 8 13.40 10.14 -9.18
N ARG A 9 13.86 10.98 -8.26
CA ARG A 9 12.98 11.55 -7.23
C ARG A 9 11.86 12.40 -7.83
N TYR A 10 12.16 13.19 -8.86
CA TYR A 10 11.15 13.96 -9.58
C TYR A 10 10.11 13.04 -10.25
N LEU A 11 10.54 11.97 -10.93
CA LEU A 11 9.64 11.02 -11.57
C LEU A 11 8.71 10.33 -10.57
N VAL A 12 9.21 10.00 -9.37
CA VAL A 12 8.41 9.42 -8.29
C VAL A 12 7.33 10.41 -7.84
N LEU A 13 7.68 11.67 -7.58
CA LEU A 13 6.71 12.70 -7.17
C LEU A 13 5.65 12.96 -8.24
N GLU A 14 6.04 13.03 -9.52
CA GLU A 14 5.12 13.21 -10.64
C GLU A 14 4.15 12.03 -10.81
N ASN A 15 4.64 10.79 -10.64
CA ASN A 15 3.77 9.61 -10.73
C ASN A 15 2.77 9.58 -9.56
N LEU A 16 3.21 9.85 -8.34
CA LEU A 16 2.34 9.96 -7.17
C LEU A 16 1.30 11.08 -7.33
N ARG A 17 1.70 12.26 -7.82
CA ARG A 17 0.77 13.37 -8.05
C ARG A 17 -0.34 12.95 -9.02
N LYS A 18 0.03 12.36 -10.15
CA LYS A 18 -0.95 11.85 -11.12
C LYS A 18 -1.87 10.80 -10.53
N ALA A 19 -1.33 9.89 -9.72
CA ALA A 19 -2.09 8.85 -9.06
C ALA A 19 -3.11 9.44 -8.05
N VAL A 20 -2.70 10.43 -7.26
CA VAL A 20 -3.58 11.15 -6.33
C VAL A 20 -4.65 11.94 -7.08
N ASP A 21 -4.28 12.67 -8.15
CA ASP A 21 -5.22 13.42 -8.98
C ASP A 21 -6.31 12.50 -9.57
N VAL A 22 -5.92 11.32 -10.07
CA VAL A 22 -6.88 10.33 -10.59
C VAL A 22 -7.80 9.84 -9.46
N LEU A 23 -7.25 9.46 -8.32
CA LEU A 23 -7.99 8.91 -7.20
C LEU A 23 -9.00 9.92 -6.63
N GLU A 24 -8.62 11.18 -6.48
CA GLU A 24 -9.49 12.24 -5.96
C GLU A 24 -10.73 12.50 -6.84
N ASN A 25 -10.68 12.12 -8.12
CA ASN A 25 -11.80 12.25 -9.05
C ASN A 25 -12.75 11.04 -9.05
N ILE A 26 -12.49 10.01 -8.23
CA ILE A 26 -13.33 8.81 -8.10
C ILE A 26 -14.04 8.81 -6.75
N PRO A 27 -15.27 9.33 -6.63
CA PRO A 27 -15.99 9.43 -5.35
C PRO A 27 -16.14 8.08 -4.66
N ASN A 28 -16.40 7.00 -5.41
CA ASN A 28 -16.57 5.65 -4.84
C ASN A 28 -15.34 5.15 -4.09
N PHE A 29 -14.15 5.64 -4.39
CA PHE A 29 -12.94 5.29 -3.65
C PHE A 29 -13.05 5.67 -2.16
N ALA A 30 -13.86 6.64 -1.78
CA ALA A 30 -14.08 6.99 -0.37
C ALA A 30 -14.56 5.80 0.48
N LYS A 31 -15.21 4.80 -0.12
CA LYS A 31 -15.67 3.58 0.56
C LYS A 31 -14.53 2.64 0.93
N LEU A 32 -13.39 2.76 0.25
CA LEU A 32 -12.18 1.96 0.50
C LEU A 32 -11.25 2.61 1.52
N ILE A 33 -11.52 3.83 1.97
CA ILE A 33 -10.65 4.52 2.92
C ILE A 33 -10.88 3.94 4.32
N PRO A 34 -9.84 3.36 4.97
CA PRO A 34 -9.92 2.86 6.33
C PRO A 34 -10.01 4.01 7.36
N GLU A 35 -10.33 3.72 8.62
CA GLU A 35 -10.34 4.71 9.70
C GLU A 35 -8.96 5.36 9.91
N ILE A 36 -7.90 4.56 9.76
CA ILE A 36 -6.51 5.07 9.78
C ILE A 36 -6.14 5.89 8.55
N ARG A 37 -7.04 6.05 7.56
CA ARG A 37 -6.86 6.70 6.26
C ARG A 37 -5.96 5.90 5.31
N THR A 38 -6.15 6.09 4.01
CA THR A 38 -5.33 5.51 2.94
C THR A 38 -4.03 6.29 2.75
N ASN A 39 -2.93 5.59 2.49
CA ASN A 39 -1.74 6.21 1.92
C ASN A 39 -1.30 5.52 0.62
N ILE A 40 -0.70 6.30 -0.27
CA ILE A 40 -0.03 5.82 -1.46
C ILE A 40 1.44 6.16 -1.29
N VAL A 41 2.31 5.16 -1.49
CA VAL A 41 3.75 5.32 -1.41
C VAL A 41 4.41 4.87 -2.70
N MET A 42 5.51 5.53 -3.08
CA MET A 42 6.34 5.09 -4.19
C MET A 42 7.82 5.35 -3.89
N ALA A 43 8.65 4.38 -4.22
CA ALA A 43 10.08 4.38 -3.99
C ALA A 43 10.87 4.72 -5.27
N ILE A 44 12.05 5.34 -5.12
CA ILE A 44 13.05 5.37 -6.19
C ILE A 44 13.60 3.97 -6.45
N PRO A 45 14.18 3.68 -7.62
CA PRO A 45 14.87 2.41 -7.86
C PRO A 45 15.97 2.17 -6.83
N GLY A 46 16.01 0.95 -6.28
CA GLY A 46 17.03 0.56 -5.31
C GLY A 46 16.91 1.21 -3.94
N ALA A 47 15.73 1.71 -3.57
CA ALA A 47 15.44 2.30 -2.26
C ALA A 47 15.86 1.39 -1.10
N LYS A 48 16.47 1.99 -0.06
CA LYS A 48 16.98 1.27 1.13
C LYS A 48 16.46 1.84 2.44
N SER A 49 15.94 3.05 2.42
CA SER A 49 15.50 3.78 3.59
C SER A 49 14.20 4.53 3.33
N ILE A 50 13.52 4.95 4.39
CA ILE A 50 12.29 5.74 4.29
C ILE A 50 12.50 7.06 3.53
N SER A 51 13.72 7.60 3.51
CA SER A 51 14.07 8.80 2.76
C SER A 51 14.05 8.61 1.24
N ASP A 52 14.00 7.36 0.79
CA ASP A 52 13.92 6.97 -0.62
C ASP A 52 12.48 6.75 -1.09
N VAL A 53 11.50 6.94 -0.21
CA VAL A 53 10.08 6.68 -0.46
C VAL A 53 9.27 7.94 -0.26
N ALA A 54 8.51 8.33 -1.28
CA ALA A 54 7.56 9.42 -1.20
C ALA A 54 6.13 8.91 -0.89
N ALA A 55 5.34 9.75 -0.25
CA ALA A 55 3.97 9.46 0.16
C ALA A 55 3.14 10.75 0.25
N VAL A 56 1.84 10.62 0.50
CA VAL A 56 0.97 11.76 0.84
C VAL A 56 1.11 12.07 2.33
N GLU A 57 1.54 13.29 2.66
CA GLU A 57 1.58 13.78 4.04
C GLU A 57 0.17 13.84 4.62
N GLY A 58 -0.02 13.31 5.84
CA GLY A 58 -1.34 13.24 6.48
C GLY A 58 -2.32 12.27 5.82
N ARG A 59 -1.87 11.54 4.80
CA ARG A 59 -2.65 10.50 4.08
C ARG A 59 -3.81 11.05 3.25
N ILE A 60 -4.62 10.15 2.71
CA ILE A 60 -5.85 10.43 1.95
C ILE A 60 -7.04 10.11 2.83
N THR A 61 -7.97 11.05 2.97
CA THR A 61 -9.17 10.94 3.81
C THR A 61 -10.44 11.19 3.00
N ALA A 62 -11.59 10.79 3.54
CA ALA A 62 -12.88 11.11 2.96
C ALA A 62 -13.36 12.49 3.44
N VAL A 63 -13.58 13.43 2.53
CA VAL A 63 -14.14 14.75 2.80
C VAL A 63 -15.44 14.88 2.00
N ARG A 64 -16.57 14.99 2.70
CA ARG A 64 -17.91 15.05 2.10
C ARG A 64 -18.16 13.92 1.08
N GLY A 65 -17.72 12.69 1.43
CA GLY A 65 -17.90 11.51 0.61
C GLY A 65 -16.96 11.41 -0.61
N LYS A 66 -15.91 12.23 -0.66
CA LYS A 66 -14.90 12.18 -1.73
C LYS A 66 -13.51 11.98 -1.14
N PRO A 67 -12.63 11.21 -1.80
CA PRO A 67 -11.24 11.09 -1.38
C PRO A 67 -10.52 12.43 -1.54
N LYS A 68 -9.70 12.79 -0.56
CA LYS A 68 -8.88 14.01 -0.56
C LYS A 68 -7.55 13.76 0.13
N ALA A 69 -6.46 14.17 -0.53
CA ALA A 69 -5.15 14.25 0.09
C ALA A 69 -5.16 15.30 1.21
N ALA A 70 -4.65 14.94 2.38
CA ALA A 70 -4.63 15.84 3.54
C ALA A 70 -3.47 16.86 3.48
N GLY A 71 -2.41 16.55 2.74
CA GLY A 71 -1.22 17.39 2.61
C GLY A 71 -0.47 17.16 1.30
N CYS A 72 0.76 17.67 1.25
CA CYS A 72 1.62 17.57 0.09
C CYS A 72 2.16 16.16 -0.11
N ILE A 73 2.62 15.85 -1.33
CA ILE A 73 3.38 14.64 -1.63
C ILE A 73 4.86 14.95 -1.37
N TRP A 74 5.47 14.17 -0.49
CA TRP A 74 6.84 14.37 -0.11
C TRP A 74 7.55 13.07 0.24
N PHE A 75 8.87 13.05 0.16
CA PHE A 75 9.67 11.94 0.67
C PHE A 75 9.61 11.93 2.21
N GLU A 76 9.70 10.73 2.83
CA GLU A 76 9.60 10.50 4.28
C GLU A 76 8.21 10.77 4.89
N ALA A 77 7.19 11.11 4.09
CA ALA A 77 5.85 11.44 4.59
C ALA A 77 5.07 10.22 5.18
N SER A 78 5.56 9.00 5.01
CA SER A 78 4.99 7.78 5.61
C SER A 78 6.06 6.79 6.02
N SER A 79 6.28 6.61 7.32
CA SER A 79 7.27 5.65 7.81
C SER A 79 6.78 4.20 7.73
N HIS A 80 5.51 3.93 8.07
CA HIS A 80 4.96 2.58 8.09
C HIS A 80 4.87 1.96 6.70
N MET A 81 4.17 2.60 5.77
CA MET A 81 4.01 2.10 4.41
C MET A 81 5.36 2.06 3.65
N ALA A 82 6.25 3.03 3.91
CA ALA A 82 7.59 3.02 3.31
C ALA A 82 8.41 1.80 3.74
N ARG A 83 8.42 1.45 5.03
CA ARG A 83 9.12 0.25 5.52
C ARG A 83 8.53 -1.03 4.92
N PHE A 84 7.20 -1.12 4.79
CA PHE A 84 6.55 -2.30 4.20
C PHE A 84 6.87 -2.43 2.71
N LEU A 85 6.87 -1.31 1.97
CA LEU A 85 7.27 -1.30 0.57
C LEU A 85 8.73 -1.69 0.38
N ILE A 86 9.65 -1.14 1.19
CA ILE A 86 11.08 -1.49 1.13
C ILE A 86 11.28 -2.99 1.40
N GLU A 87 10.55 -3.54 2.38
CA GLU A 87 10.60 -4.98 2.65
C GLU A 87 10.14 -5.80 1.45
N ARG A 88 9.02 -5.40 0.82
CA ARG A 88 8.51 -6.02 -0.41
C ARG A 88 9.53 -5.97 -1.56
N MET A 89 10.21 -4.82 -1.73
CA MET A 89 11.21 -4.62 -2.77
C MET A 89 12.46 -5.50 -2.65
N LYS A 90 12.77 -6.05 -1.48
CA LYS A 90 13.85 -7.04 -1.31
C LYS A 90 13.57 -8.34 -2.07
N HIS A 91 12.29 -8.67 -2.28
CA HIS A 91 11.85 -9.88 -2.98
C HIS A 91 11.57 -9.63 -4.46
N ASP A 92 11.19 -8.40 -4.83
CA ASP A 92 10.96 -7.97 -6.22
C ASP A 92 11.18 -6.45 -6.33
N PRO A 93 12.37 -6.03 -6.80
CA PRO A 93 12.75 -4.62 -6.84
C PRO A 93 11.91 -3.75 -7.78
N ASP A 94 11.16 -4.37 -8.71
CA ASP A 94 10.33 -3.66 -9.67
C ASP A 94 8.97 -3.23 -9.09
N LYS A 95 8.55 -3.82 -7.98
CA LYS A 95 7.32 -3.43 -7.27
C LYS A 95 7.60 -2.28 -6.30
N ARG A 96 7.64 -1.06 -6.85
CA ARG A 96 8.11 0.16 -6.17
C ARG A 96 7.01 1.06 -5.61
N ALA A 97 5.76 0.62 -5.66
CA ALA A 97 4.63 1.37 -5.11
C ALA A 97 3.70 0.48 -4.29
N ALA A 98 3.00 1.09 -3.36
CA ALA A 98 1.94 0.44 -2.58
C ALA A 98 0.82 1.42 -2.21
N ILE A 99 -0.39 0.88 -2.04
CA ILE A 99 -1.55 1.58 -1.50
C ILE A 99 -2.21 0.71 -0.44
N ASP A 100 -2.65 1.30 0.66
CA ASP A 100 -3.48 0.61 1.65
C ASP A 100 -4.96 1.01 1.50
N ILE A 101 -5.85 0.05 1.64
CA ILE A 101 -7.29 0.22 1.60
C ILE A 101 -7.94 -0.55 2.75
N LYS A 102 -9.20 -0.21 3.04
CA LYS A 102 -10.02 -0.89 4.02
C LYS A 102 -10.23 -2.36 3.67
N LEU A 103 -10.25 -3.23 4.67
CA LEU A 103 -10.69 -4.61 4.54
C LEU A 103 -12.15 -4.73 5.01
N SER A 104 -12.94 -5.47 4.25
CA SER A 104 -14.21 -6.11 4.64
C SER A 104 -14.33 -7.40 3.84
N GLU A 105 -15.22 -8.31 4.22
CA GLU A 105 -15.40 -9.56 3.47
C GLU A 105 -15.87 -9.30 2.03
N GLU A 106 -16.70 -8.29 1.82
CA GLU A 106 -17.13 -7.85 0.48
C GLU A 106 -15.94 -7.37 -0.35
N ILE A 107 -15.13 -6.45 0.20
CA ILE A 107 -13.93 -5.93 -0.47
C ILE A 107 -12.95 -7.05 -0.76
N LEU A 108 -12.71 -7.95 0.20
CA LEU A 108 -11.79 -9.08 0.02
C LEU A 108 -12.26 -10.05 -1.07
N SER A 109 -13.58 -10.27 -1.20
CA SER A 109 -14.13 -11.08 -2.29
C SER A 109 -13.82 -10.44 -3.65
N ILE A 110 -14.08 -9.14 -3.80
CA ILE A 110 -13.80 -8.38 -5.03
C ILE A 110 -12.29 -8.40 -5.35
N VAL A 111 -11.45 -8.22 -4.32
CA VAL A 111 -9.98 -8.28 -4.48
C VAL A 111 -9.53 -9.62 -5.02
N LYS A 112 -10.08 -10.74 -4.51
CA LYS A 112 -9.74 -12.09 -4.98
C LYS A 112 -10.17 -12.32 -6.42
N ASP A 113 -11.33 -11.82 -6.82
CA ASP A 113 -11.82 -11.92 -8.21
C ASP A 113 -10.89 -11.15 -9.15
N ILE A 114 -10.57 -9.88 -8.84
CA ILE A 114 -9.63 -9.06 -9.62
C ILE A 114 -8.23 -9.69 -9.66
N ALA A 115 -7.76 -10.22 -8.54
CA ALA A 115 -6.46 -10.88 -8.47
C ALA A 115 -6.41 -12.11 -9.39
N THR A 116 -7.48 -12.89 -9.45
CA THR A 116 -7.61 -14.04 -10.36
C THR A 116 -7.61 -13.59 -11.83
N GLU A 117 -8.36 -12.53 -12.17
CA GLU A 117 -8.40 -11.96 -13.52
C GLU A 117 -7.04 -11.43 -13.99
N LYS A 118 -6.22 -10.92 -13.07
CA LYS A 118 -4.92 -10.28 -13.36
C LYS A 118 -3.70 -11.16 -13.07
N ASP A 119 -3.91 -12.41 -12.66
CA ASP A 119 -2.84 -13.33 -12.23
C ASP A 119 -1.97 -12.75 -11.10
N LEU A 120 -2.62 -12.11 -10.10
CA LEU A 120 -1.97 -11.55 -8.92
C LEU A 120 -2.06 -12.52 -7.75
N THR A 121 -0.99 -12.65 -6.99
CA THR A 121 -0.97 -13.47 -5.77
C THR A 121 -1.53 -12.68 -4.58
N VAL A 122 -2.57 -13.21 -3.95
CA VAL A 122 -3.15 -12.68 -2.71
C VAL A 122 -2.68 -13.53 -1.54
N SER A 123 -2.24 -12.90 -0.47
CA SER A 123 -1.86 -13.57 0.76
C SER A 123 -2.24 -12.76 2.00
N TYR A 124 -1.89 -13.26 3.18
CA TYR A 124 -2.23 -12.65 4.46
C TYR A 124 -1.20 -12.96 5.53
N PHE A 125 -1.26 -12.19 6.60
CA PHE A 125 -0.67 -12.52 7.88
C PHE A 125 -1.67 -12.27 9.01
N GLU A 126 -1.48 -12.95 10.13
CA GLU A 126 -2.35 -12.86 11.30
C GLU A 126 -1.55 -12.27 12.47
N ARG A 127 -1.84 -11.03 12.85
CA ARG A 127 -1.14 -10.32 13.94
C ARG A 127 -1.19 -11.04 15.27
N GLU A 128 -2.20 -11.85 15.50
CA GLU A 128 -2.30 -12.69 16.69
C GLU A 128 -1.13 -13.67 16.83
N LYS A 129 -0.58 -14.11 15.68
CA LYS A 129 0.57 -15.03 15.62
C LYS A 129 1.93 -14.35 15.67
N GLU A 130 1.97 -13.01 15.72
CA GLU A 130 3.23 -12.27 15.83
C GLU A 130 3.91 -12.57 17.18
N PRO A 131 5.19 -13.04 17.14
CA PRO A 131 5.95 -13.28 18.37
C PRO A 131 6.10 -12.01 19.21
N GLU A 132 5.99 -12.15 20.54
CA GLU A 132 6.05 -11.02 21.45
C GLU A 132 7.38 -10.25 21.36
N GLU A 133 8.49 -10.97 21.17
CA GLU A 133 9.83 -10.41 20.99
C GLU A 133 9.97 -9.59 19.69
N ILE A 134 9.16 -9.86 18.66
CA ILE A 134 9.12 -9.07 17.42
C ILE A 134 8.26 -7.82 17.61
N ARG A 135 7.12 -7.98 18.25
CA ARG A 135 6.12 -6.92 18.45
C ARG A 135 6.67 -5.69 19.19
N ILE A 136 7.59 -5.90 20.13
CA ILE A 136 8.19 -4.82 20.94
C ILE A 136 9.31 -4.06 20.21
N ILE A 137 9.79 -4.54 19.05
CA ILE A 137 10.87 -3.92 18.30
C ILE A 137 10.31 -3.17 17.11
N GLU A 138 10.47 -1.85 17.11
CA GLU A 138 9.98 -0.99 16.02
C GLU A 138 10.50 -1.45 14.64
N GLY A 139 9.57 -1.60 13.69
CA GLY A 139 9.87 -1.97 12.31
C GLY A 139 10.01 -3.48 12.05
N LYS A 140 10.16 -4.34 13.07
CA LYS A 140 10.27 -5.79 12.87
C LYS A 140 8.95 -6.46 12.50
N THR A 141 7.83 -5.94 12.97
CA THR A 141 6.48 -6.41 12.58
C THR A 141 6.32 -6.54 11.07
N LEU A 142 6.80 -5.56 10.30
CA LEU A 142 6.61 -5.55 8.84
C LEU A 142 7.49 -6.56 8.12
N ILE A 143 8.68 -6.83 8.64
CA ILE A 143 9.56 -7.90 8.14
C ILE A 143 8.87 -9.24 8.35
N TRP A 144 8.46 -9.51 9.59
CA TRP A 144 7.73 -10.72 9.94
C TRP A 144 6.43 -10.89 9.13
N ALA A 145 5.65 -9.81 8.97
CA ALA A 145 4.42 -9.83 8.18
C ALA A 145 4.65 -10.21 6.72
N MET A 146 5.75 -9.73 6.11
CA MET A 146 6.13 -10.09 4.74
C MET A 146 6.53 -11.57 4.66
N GLU A 147 7.35 -12.06 5.60
CA GLU A 147 7.78 -13.46 5.66
C GLU A 147 6.59 -14.41 5.84
N GLU A 148 5.65 -14.10 6.73
CA GLU A 148 4.42 -14.89 6.93
C GLU A 148 3.52 -14.85 5.68
N ALA A 149 3.37 -13.68 5.04
CA ALA A 149 2.58 -13.58 3.82
C ALA A 149 3.19 -14.41 2.69
N ILE A 150 4.51 -14.41 2.51
CA ILE A 150 5.21 -15.25 1.53
C ILE A 150 5.02 -16.74 1.85
N LYS A 151 5.16 -17.12 3.11
CA LYS A 151 4.93 -18.51 3.57
C LYS A 151 3.50 -18.96 3.29
N ASN A 152 2.49 -18.13 3.62
CA ASN A 152 1.07 -18.40 3.38
C ASN A 152 0.72 -18.43 1.88
N ALA A 153 1.53 -17.81 1.03
CA ALA A 153 1.44 -17.87 -0.44
C ALA A 153 2.21 -19.05 -1.06
N GLY A 154 2.67 -20.02 -0.25
CA GLY A 154 3.42 -21.16 -0.74
C GLY A 154 4.82 -20.80 -1.29
N GLY A 155 5.44 -19.74 -0.75
CA GLY A 155 6.76 -19.24 -1.15
C GLY A 155 6.75 -18.20 -2.27
N LYS A 156 5.58 -17.85 -2.81
CA LYS A 156 5.45 -16.74 -3.78
C LYS A 156 5.40 -15.41 -3.06
N THR A 157 6.02 -14.39 -3.64
CA THR A 157 5.92 -13.02 -3.10
C THR A 157 4.60 -12.39 -3.55
N PRO A 158 3.66 -12.10 -2.64
CA PRO A 158 2.35 -11.64 -3.02
C PRO A 158 2.34 -10.17 -3.49
N GLU A 159 1.45 -9.84 -4.44
CA GLU A 159 1.11 -8.48 -4.84
C GLU A 159 0.07 -7.85 -3.93
N ILE A 160 -0.75 -8.67 -3.28
CA ILE A 160 -1.80 -8.18 -2.38
C ILE A 160 -1.68 -8.91 -1.06
N ILE A 161 -1.56 -8.15 0.03
CA ILE A 161 -1.48 -8.70 1.39
C ILE A 161 -2.59 -8.09 2.22
N PHE A 162 -3.41 -8.94 2.87
CA PHE A 162 -4.38 -8.46 3.82
C PHE A 162 -4.02 -8.83 5.26
N ASP A 163 -4.37 -7.92 6.16
CA ASP A 163 -4.20 -8.00 7.60
C ASP A 163 -5.57 -7.93 8.25
N ARG A 164 -5.96 -8.97 8.99
CA ARG A 164 -7.24 -9.00 9.70
C ARG A 164 -7.24 -8.18 11.00
N GLY A 165 -6.23 -7.34 11.17
CA GLY A 165 -6.12 -6.51 12.36
C GLY A 165 -5.87 -7.30 13.64
N TRP A 166 -5.93 -6.60 14.75
CA TRP A 166 -5.88 -7.14 16.11
C TRP A 166 -6.27 -6.03 17.09
N ILE A 167 -6.24 -6.28 18.41
CA ILE A 167 -6.57 -5.28 19.43
C ILE A 167 -5.84 -3.96 19.15
N GLY A 168 -6.58 -2.89 18.84
CA GLY A 168 -6.05 -1.57 18.50
C GLY A 168 -5.39 -1.45 17.12
N LYS A 169 -5.58 -2.42 16.24
CA LYS A 169 -5.10 -2.41 14.84
C LYS A 169 -6.25 -2.69 13.90
N GLU A 170 -6.51 -1.75 13.00
CA GLU A 170 -7.55 -1.87 11.98
C GLU A 170 -7.16 -2.90 10.91
N GLU A 171 -8.19 -3.55 10.36
CA GLU A 171 -8.05 -4.46 9.23
C GLU A 171 -7.77 -3.69 7.94
N THR A 172 -6.77 -4.10 7.17
CA THR A 172 -6.36 -3.43 5.94
C THR A 172 -5.93 -4.40 4.84
N ILE A 173 -5.98 -3.92 3.60
CA ILE A 173 -5.41 -4.59 2.42
C ILE A 173 -4.32 -3.67 1.87
N CYS A 174 -3.13 -4.20 1.66
CA CYS A 174 -2.03 -3.51 0.99
C CYS A 174 -1.84 -4.09 -0.41
N ILE A 175 -1.86 -3.24 -1.43
CA ILE A 175 -1.67 -3.59 -2.85
C ILE A 175 -0.32 -3.04 -3.27
N PHE A 176 0.56 -3.91 -3.80
CA PHE A 176 1.88 -3.57 -4.32
C PHE A 176 1.89 -3.60 -5.85
N GLY A 177 2.61 -2.68 -6.46
CA GLY A 177 2.74 -2.56 -7.91
C GLY A 177 4.02 -1.86 -8.34
N LYS A 178 4.20 -1.72 -9.65
CA LYS A 178 5.40 -1.12 -10.25
C LYS A 178 5.47 0.38 -9.96
N ASP A 179 4.32 1.05 -10.01
CA ASP A 179 4.19 2.48 -9.79
C ASP A 179 2.86 2.85 -9.13
N ALA A 180 2.72 4.10 -8.69
CA ALA A 180 1.55 4.56 -7.96
C ALA A 180 0.27 4.56 -8.82
N LEU A 181 0.38 4.79 -10.13
CA LEU A 181 -0.77 4.72 -11.04
C LEU A 181 -1.29 3.29 -11.19
N GLU A 182 -0.41 2.27 -11.23
CA GLU A 182 -0.82 0.87 -11.28
C GLU A 182 -1.64 0.48 -10.05
N VAL A 183 -1.13 0.76 -8.85
CA VAL A 183 -1.84 0.38 -7.61
C VAL A 183 -3.14 1.15 -7.42
N VAL A 184 -3.19 2.42 -7.83
CA VAL A 184 -4.42 3.22 -7.82
C VAL A 184 -5.45 2.69 -8.79
N LYS A 185 -5.07 2.27 -10.00
CA LYS A 185 -6.00 1.66 -10.98
C LYS A 185 -6.63 0.38 -10.43
N ILE A 186 -5.85 -0.48 -9.78
CA ILE A 186 -6.39 -1.69 -9.14
C ILE A 186 -7.38 -1.30 -8.02
N ALA A 187 -7.02 -0.33 -7.18
CA ALA A 187 -7.88 0.12 -6.09
C ALA A 187 -9.18 0.80 -6.59
N ILE A 188 -9.12 1.55 -7.70
CA ILE A 188 -10.32 2.12 -8.34
C ILE A 188 -11.22 1.01 -8.88
N GLU A 189 -10.68 0.01 -9.54
CA GLU A 189 -11.45 -1.13 -10.05
C GLU A 189 -12.20 -1.87 -8.92
N ILE A 190 -11.54 -2.00 -7.75
CA ILE A 190 -12.21 -2.54 -6.54
C ILE A 190 -13.36 -1.61 -6.11
N ALA A 191 -13.14 -0.29 -6.08
CA ALA A 191 -14.16 0.69 -5.69
C ALA A 191 -15.37 0.69 -6.64
N GLU A 192 -15.15 0.49 -7.93
CA GLU A 192 -16.20 0.46 -8.95
C GLU A 192 -17.05 -0.82 -8.89
N LYS A 193 -16.46 -1.95 -8.46
CA LYS A 193 -17.19 -3.22 -8.26
C LYS A 193 -17.98 -3.27 -6.94
N LEU A 194 -17.74 -2.35 -5.98
CA LEU A 194 -18.55 -2.24 -4.77
C LEU A 194 -19.96 -1.76 -5.11
N GLN A 195 -20.94 -2.64 -4.87
CA GLN A 195 -22.35 -2.29 -5.05
C GLN A 195 -22.81 -1.26 -3.99
N TYR A 196 -23.83 -0.49 -4.35
CA TYR A 196 -24.46 0.51 -3.49
C TYR A 196 -25.30 -0.13 -2.40
#